data_670ff1980136999869a74644febc9edf
#
_entry.id   670ff1980136999869a74644febc9edf
#
_cell.length_a   1.000
_cell.length_b   1.000
_cell.length_c   1.000
_cell.angle_alpha   90.00
_cell.angle_beta   90.00
_cell.angle_gamma   90.00
#
_symmetry.space_group_name_H-M   'P 1'
#
loop_
_entity.id
_entity.type
_entity.pdbx_description
1 polymer ?
#
loop_
_entity_poly.entity_id
_entity_poly.type
_entity_poly.pdbx_seq_one_letter_code
_entity_poly.pdbx_strand_id
1 'polypeptide(L)'
;MPVKLYTALRASYGDKTAISKLHKKGFIQDTALSNDNQQVFYKQKNGKLLNTIAGTHNLQDWGTDAYLAAGHLKDTARYKEAKSNLEKAKAKYHPKKTVIAGHSLGSSIGQYIGGRNDKVVGLDGGYTIGQHTRANVHNFRSSGDAVSLLGVNAKHMKTIHQKGGFIQDHKYAIAGALTMNPFALGVGLVADAVRNHDVKNIKHEKIFV
;
A
#
# COMPACT_ATOMS: atom_id res chain seq x y z
N MET A 1 -18.67 -5.03 -9.45
CA MET A 1 -18.79 -4.34 -8.15
C MET A 1 -17.41 -3.78 -7.76
N PRO A 2 -17.33 -2.61 -7.12
CA PRO A 2 -16.07 -2.06 -6.67
C PRO A 2 -15.42 -2.92 -5.59
N VAL A 3 -14.09 -2.96 -5.56
CA VAL A 3 -13.28 -3.65 -4.54
C VAL A 3 -12.78 -2.62 -3.54
N LYS A 4 -12.87 -2.94 -2.25
CA LYS A 4 -12.28 -2.09 -1.20
C LYS A 4 -10.75 -2.15 -1.29
N LEU A 5 -10.09 -1.00 -1.18
CA LEU A 5 -8.62 -0.91 -1.24
C LEU A 5 -7.98 -1.89 -0.25
N TYR A 6 -8.39 -1.87 1.01
CA TYR A 6 -7.81 -2.73 2.02
C TYR A 6 -7.96 -4.23 1.70
N THR A 7 -9.04 -4.64 1.01
CA THR A 7 -9.20 -6.03 0.57
C THR A 7 -8.17 -6.39 -0.50
N ALA A 8 -7.95 -5.48 -1.47
CA ALA A 8 -6.94 -5.67 -2.50
C ALA A 8 -5.53 -5.75 -1.89
N LEU A 9 -5.21 -4.86 -0.94
CA LEU A 9 -3.92 -4.84 -0.27
C LEU A 9 -3.68 -6.08 0.59
N ARG A 10 -4.65 -6.51 1.41
CA ARG A 10 -4.53 -7.74 2.19
C ARG A 10 -4.33 -8.98 1.33
N ALA A 11 -4.94 -9.02 0.16
CA ALA A 11 -4.76 -10.11 -0.80
C ALA A 11 -3.30 -10.18 -1.30
N SER A 12 -2.59 -9.05 -1.45
CA SER A 12 -1.16 -9.06 -1.82
C SER A 12 -0.25 -9.64 -0.74
N TYR A 13 -0.71 -9.69 0.51
CA TYR A 13 -0.03 -10.35 1.63
C TYR A 13 -0.49 -11.80 1.87
N GLY A 14 -1.18 -12.41 0.91
CA GLY A 14 -1.60 -13.81 0.99
C GLY A 14 -2.82 -14.06 1.92
N ASP A 15 -3.56 -13.03 2.32
CA ASP A 15 -4.76 -13.18 3.16
C ASP A 15 -5.86 -13.96 2.41
N LYS A 16 -6.07 -15.20 2.80
CA LYS A 16 -7.05 -16.12 2.17
C LYS A 16 -8.47 -15.56 2.16
N THR A 17 -8.87 -14.84 3.21
CA THR A 17 -10.20 -14.22 3.29
C THR A 17 -10.33 -13.08 2.28
N ALA A 18 -9.30 -12.26 2.13
CA ALA A 18 -9.28 -11.18 1.15
C ALA A 18 -9.28 -11.74 -0.29
N ILE A 19 -8.47 -12.77 -0.56
CA ILE A 19 -8.43 -13.49 -1.85
C ILE A 19 -9.82 -14.06 -2.18
N SER A 20 -10.46 -14.75 -1.24
CA SER A 20 -11.82 -15.27 -1.41
C SER A 20 -12.84 -14.18 -1.73
N LYS A 21 -12.74 -13.01 -1.08
CA LYS A 21 -13.61 -11.85 -1.40
C LYS A 21 -13.37 -11.31 -2.80
N LEU A 22 -12.13 -11.32 -3.31
CA LEU A 22 -11.82 -10.95 -4.69
C LEU A 22 -12.43 -11.97 -5.68
N HIS A 23 -12.28 -13.26 -5.41
CA HIS A 23 -12.86 -14.32 -6.25
C HIS A 23 -14.39 -14.20 -6.32
N LYS A 24 -15.09 -13.97 -5.20
CA LYS A 24 -16.55 -13.72 -5.17
C LYS A 24 -16.97 -12.50 -6.01
N LYS A 25 -16.07 -11.56 -6.26
CA LYS A 25 -16.29 -10.41 -7.14
C LYS A 25 -15.86 -10.66 -8.60
N GLY A 26 -15.53 -11.90 -8.94
CA GLY A 26 -15.13 -12.32 -10.28
C GLY A 26 -13.70 -12.00 -10.67
N PHE A 27 -12.84 -11.66 -9.70
CA PHE A 27 -11.41 -11.52 -9.92
C PHE A 27 -10.73 -12.88 -9.80
N ILE A 28 -10.03 -13.30 -10.84
CA ILE A 28 -9.29 -14.58 -10.90
C ILE A 28 -7.80 -14.25 -10.84
N GLN A 29 -7.12 -14.85 -9.86
CA GLN A 29 -5.67 -14.69 -9.70
C GLN A 29 -4.92 -15.37 -10.85
N ASP A 30 -3.92 -14.70 -11.41
CA ASP A 30 -2.93 -15.32 -12.28
C ASP A 30 -1.73 -15.77 -11.46
N THR A 31 -1.70 -17.03 -11.10
CA THR A 31 -0.62 -17.60 -10.28
C THR A 31 0.71 -17.68 -11.04
N ALA A 32 0.70 -17.73 -12.36
CA ALA A 32 1.93 -17.81 -13.16
C ALA A 32 2.68 -16.47 -13.26
N LEU A 33 1.95 -15.34 -13.17
CA LEU A 33 2.53 -14.00 -13.16
C LEU A 33 2.64 -13.39 -11.78
N SER A 34 1.99 -14.01 -10.78
CA SER A 34 1.99 -13.53 -9.40
C SER A 34 3.20 -14.07 -8.65
N ASN A 35 3.81 -13.20 -7.86
CA ASN A 35 4.77 -13.58 -6.84
C ASN A 35 4.08 -13.35 -5.49
N ASP A 36 3.69 -14.43 -4.81
CA ASP A 36 2.96 -14.37 -3.55
C ASP A 36 3.73 -13.55 -2.51
N ASN A 37 2.98 -12.72 -1.79
CA ASN A 37 3.50 -11.77 -0.81
C ASN A 37 4.32 -10.60 -1.38
N GLN A 38 4.41 -10.43 -2.70
CA GLN A 38 5.06 -9.27 -3.32
C GLN A 38 4.16 -8.57 -4.32
N GLN A 39 3.79 -9.26 -5.39
CA GLN A 39 2.97 -8.71 -6.46
C GLN A 39 2.00 -9.76 -6.98
N VAL A 40 0.71 -9.47 -6.90
CA VAL A 40 -0.34 -10.41 -7.32
C VAL A 40 -1.23 -9.77 -8.36
N PHE A 41 -1.51 -10.53 -9.42
CA PHE A 41 -2.35 -10.14 -10.52
C PHE A 41 -3.69 -10.85 -10.48
N TYR A 42 -4.76 -10.07 -10.64
CA TYR A 42 -6.13 -10.55 -10.75
C TYR A 42 -6.75 -10.02 -12.03
N LYS A 43 -7.27 -10.92 -12.88
CA LYS A 43 -8.06 -10.56 -14.05
C LYS A 43 -9.56 -10.69 -13.78
N GLN A 44 -10.36 -9.90 -14.46
CA GLN A 44 -11.81 -9.97 -14.45
C GLN A 44 -12.35 -10.09 -15.88
N LYS A 45 -13.47 -10.83 -16.08
CA LYS A 45 -14.07 -11.09 -17.40
C LYS A 45 -14.39 -9.80 -18.19
N ASN A 46 -14.67 -8.68 -17.49
CA ASN A 46 -14.96 -7.40 -18.13
C ASN A 46 -13.72 -6.65 -18.66
N GLY A 47 -12.54 -7.28 -18.64
CA GLY A 47 -11.29 -6.70 -19.13
C GLY A 47 -10.57 -5.81 -18.09
N LYS A 48 -10.94 -5.90 -16.82
CA LYS A 48 -10.21 -5.21 -15.74
C LYS A 48 -9.04 -6.08 -15.26
N LEU A 49 -7.86 -5.48 -15.16
CA LEU A 49 -6.68 -6.02 -14.50
C LEU A 49 -6.46 -5.29 -13.17
N LEU A 50 -6.39 -6.03 -12.09
CA LEU A 50 -5.99 -5.53 -10.77
C LEU A 50 -4.61 -6.10 -10.44
N ASN A 51 -3.63 -5.22 -10.27
CA ASN A 51 -2.30 -5.53 -9.77
C ASN A 51 -2.20 -5.03 -8.33
N THR A 52 -1.93 -5.92 -7.39
CA THR A 52 -1.75 -5.57 -5.98
C THR A 52 -0.29 -5.79 -5.57
N ILE A 53 0.31 -4.81 -4.89
CA ILE A 53 1.73 -4.84 -4.53
C ILE A 53 1.85 -4.66 -3.02
N ALA A 54 2.40 -5.68 -2.35
CA ALA A 54 2.67 -5.66 -0.92
C ALA A 54 3.85 -4.75 -0.59
N GLY A 55 3.92 -4.27 0.64
CA GLY A 55 5.10 -3.65 1.23
C GLY A 55 6.16 -4.68 1.62
N THR A 56 7.13 -4.26 2.42
CA THR A 56 8.12 -5.13 3.05
C THR A 56 7.46 -5.94 4.16
N HIS A 57 7.81 -7.22 4.26
CA HIS A 57 7.23 -8.11 5.28
C HIS A 57 7.88 -7.94 6.65
N ASN A 58 9.13 -7.53 6.68
CA ASN A 58 9.90 -7.40 7.90
C ASN A 58 9.97 -5.93 8.33
N LEU A 59 9.29 -5.60 9.42
CA LEU A 59 9.24 -4.23 9.96
C LEU A 59 10.60 -3.72 10.46
N GLN A 60 11.53 -4.63 10.80
CA GLN A 60 12.88 -4.26 11.26
C GLN A 60 13.76 -3.72 10.12
N ASP A 61 13.58 -4.25 8.90
CA ASP A 61 14.32 -3.80 7.72
C ASP A 61 13.68 -2.55 7.09
N TRP A 62 12.48 -2.23 7.53
CA TRP A 62 11.59 -1.26 6.94
C TRP A 62 12.14 0.20 6.95
N GLY A 63 12.74 0.63 8.06
CA GLY A 63 13.32 1.99 8.16
C GLY A 63 14.49 2.18 7.21
N THR A 64 15.30 1.16 7.03
CA THR A 64 16.47 1.17 6.14
C THR A 64 16.03 1.02 4.68
N ASP A 65 15.13 0.11 4.38
CA ASP A 65 14.65 -0.15 3.02
C ASP A 65 13.81 1.00 2.45
N ALA A 66 12.97 1.64 3.26
CA ALA A 66 12.20 2.80 2.81
C ALA A 66 13.08 4.02 2.53
N TYR A 67 14.12 4.25 3.33
CA TYR A 67 15.08 5.34 3.13
C TYR A 67 15.95 5.11 1.90
N LEU A 68 16.49 3.91 1.72
CA LEU A 68 17.29 3.53 0.54
C LEU A 68 16.44 3.51 -0.73
N ALA A 69 15.19 3.02 -0.65
CA ALA A 69 14.28 2.98 -1.79
C ALA A 69 13.80 4.36 -2.24
N ALA A 70 13.78 5.38 -1.37
CA ALA A 70 13.34 6.73 -1.74
C ALA A 70 14.22 7.36 -2.83
N GLY A 71 15.53 7.14 -2.81
CA GLY A 71 16.46 7.65 -3.83
C GLY A 71 16.74 6.68 -4.97
N HIS A 72 16.83 5.37 -4.69
CA HIS A 72 17.30 4.34 -5.62
C HIS A 72 16.27 3.27 -5.95
N LEU A 73 14.98 3.54 -5.74
CA LEU A 73 13.90 2.58 -5.95
C LEU A 73 13.98 1.90 -7.33
N LYS A 74 14.26 2.66 -8.38
CA LYS A 74 14.29 2.15 -9.76
C LYS A 74 15.43 1.17 -10.03
N ASP A 75 16.46 1.19 -9.21
CA ASP A 75 17.64 0.32 -9.34
C ASP A 75 17.44 -1.02 -8.65
N THR A 76 16.44 -1.13 -7.77
CA THR A 76 16.16 -2.33 -7.01
C THR A 76 15.64 -3.47 -7.90
N ALA A 77 16.03 -4.70 -7.58
CA ALA A 77 15.53 -5.90 -8.25
C ALA A 77 14.01 -5.98 -8.19
N ARG A 78 13.43 -5.67 -7.04
CA ARG A 78 11.99 -5.68 -6.80
C ARG A 78 11.21 -4.71 -7.70
N TYR A 79 11.74 -3.51 -7.92
CA TYR A 79 11.13 -2.56 -8.87
C TYR A 79 11.19 -3.09 -10.31
N LYS A 80 12.37 -3.57 -10.74
CA LYS A 80 12.59 -4.09 -12.10
C LYS A 80 11.68 -5.29 -12.39
N GLU A 81 11.58 -6.21 -11.43
CA GLU A 81 10.67 -7.36 -11.51
C GLU A 81 9.20 -6.93 -11.59
N ALA A 82 8.76 -6.05 -10.67
CA ALA A 82 7.39 -5.57 -10.64
C ALA A 82 6.98 -4.87 -11.95
N LYS A 83 7.89 -4.08 -12.53
CA LYS A 83 7.69 -3.44 -13.83
C LYS A 83 7.55 -4.47 -14.97
N SER A 84 8.50 -5.39 -15.06
CA SER A 84 8.48 -6.45 -16.08
C SER A 84 7.22 -7.30 -15.99
N ASN A 85 6.81 -7.71 -14.79
CA ASN A 85 5.60 -8.51 -14.59
C ASN A 85 4.33 -7.75 -14.97
N LEU A 86 4.25 -6.44 -14.69
CA LEU A 86 3.12 -5.61 -15.13
C LEU A 86 3.06 -5.52 -16.66
N GLU A 87 4.19 -5.36 -17.33
CA GLU A 87 4.28 -5.32 -18.81
C GLU A 87 3.82 -6.66 -19.41
N LYS A 88 4.29 -7.79 -18.87
CA LYS A 88 3.85 -9.14 -19.26
C LYS A 88 2.34 -9.34 -19.05
N ALA A 89 1.80 -8.89 -17.91
CA ALA A 89 0.38 -9.00 -17.62
C ALA A 89 -0.47 -8.17 -18.60
N LYS A 90 -0.02 -6.96 -18.92
CA LYS A 90 -0.70 -6.10 -19.92
C LYS A 90 -0.64 -6.72 -21.33
N ALA A 91 0.51 -7.25 -21.73
CA ALA A 91 0.66 -7.94 -23.00
C ALA A 91 -0.21 -9.21 -23.09
N LYS A 92 -0.33 -9.97 -22.00
CA LYS A 92 -1.14 -11.20 -21.92
C LYS A 92 -2.64 -10.93 -21.98
N TYR A 93 -3.11 -9.89 -21.28
CA TYR A 93 -4.56 -9.68 -21.05
C TYR A 93 -5.16 -8.54 -21.88
N HIS A 94 -4.35 -7.66 -22.46
CA HIS A 94 -4.80 -6.45 -23.18
C HIS A 94 -5.93 -5.74 -22.42
N PRO A 95 -5.71 -5.36 -21.14
CA PRO A 95 -6.79 -4.92 -20.26
C PRO A 95 -7.38 -3.59 -20.73
N LYS A 96 -8.72 -3.49 -20.72
CA LYS A 96 -9.42 -2.21 -20.94
C LYS A 96 -9.18 -1.21 -19.83
N LYS A 97 -8.89 -1.70 -18.61
CA LYS A 97 -8.61 -0.90 -17.43
C LYS A 97 -7.63 -1.62 -16.51
N THR A 98 -6.54 -0.97 -16.19
CA THR A 98 -5.59 -1.43 -15.17
C THR A 98 -5.73 -0.61 -13.89
N VAL A 99 -5.78 -1.30 -12.77
CA VAL A 99 -5.71 -0.69 -11.44
C VAL A 99 -4.53 -1.29 -10.70
N ILE A 100 -3.69 -0.42 -10.15
CA ILE A 100 -2.52 -0.80 -9.35
C ILE A 100 -2.81 -0.34 -7.92
N ALA A 101 -2.83 -1.27 -6.98
CA ALA A 101 -3.02 -1.00 -5.57
C ALA A 101 -1.75 -1.39 -4.81
N GLY A 102 -1.13 -0.47 -4.10
CA GLY A 102 0.12 -0.70 -3.38
C GLY A 102 0.07 -0.24 -1.93
N HIS A 103 0.80 -0.93 -1.06
CA HIS A 103 0.99 -0.57 0.33
C HIS A 103 2.48 -0.38 0.63
N SER A 104 2.82 0.65 1.42
CA SER A 104 4.21 0.90 1.83
C SER A 104 5.15 0.97 0.61
N LEU A 105 6.25 0.22 0.58
CA LEU A 105 7.15 0.10 -0.57
C LEU A 105 6.39 -0.28 -1.86
N GLY A 106 5.38 -1.13 -1.78
CA GLY A 106 4.53 -1.49 -2.92
C GLY A 106 3.73 -0.30 -3.47
N SER A 107 3.34 0.66 -2.62
CA SER A 107 2.74 1.93 -3.06
C SER A 107 3.74 2.76 -3.86
N SER A 108 4.97 2.90 -3.36
CA SER A 108 6.04 3.60 -4.06
C SER A 108 6.33 2.98 -5.42
N ILE A 109 6.51 1.66 -5.48
CA ILE A 109 6.70 0.92 -6.74
C ILE A 109 5.54 1.18 -7.69
N GLY A 110 4.30 1.01 -7.23
CA GLY A 110 3.08 1.16 -8.04
C GLY A 110 2.97 2.53 -8.71
N GLN A 111 3.38 3.59 -8.01
CA GLN A 111 3.38 4.95 -8.56
C GLN A 111 4.35 5.12 -9.73
N TYR A 112 5.50 4.46 -9.69
CA TYR A 112 6.50 4.57 -10.77
C TYR A 112 6.21 3.66 -11.95
N ILE A 113 5.74 2.42 -11.73
CA ILE A 113 5.47 1.47 -12.81
C ILE A 113 4.14 1.73 -13.53
N GLY A 114 3.17 2.35 -12.86
CA GLY A 114 1.87 2.67 -13.46
C GLY A 114 2.00 3.67 -14.61
N GLY A 115 1.37 3.39 -15.74
CA GLY A 115 1.27 4.29 -16.90
C GLY A 115 0.22 5.40 -16.68
N ARG A 116 0.13 6.35 -17.63
CA ARG A 116 -0.84 7.46 -17.57
C ARG A 116 -2.30 7.00 -17.58
N ASN A 117 -2.58 5.88 -18.23
CA ASN A 117 -3.92 5.31 -18.36
C ASN A 117 -4.28 4.32 -17.22
N ASP A 118 -3.34 4.04 -16.33
CA ASP A 118 -3.57 3.17 -15.18
C ASP A 118 -4.11 3.99 -14.01
N LYS A 119 -5.07 3.46 -13.27
CA LYS A 119 -5.44 4.01 -11.97
C LYS A 119 -4.47 3.46 -10.93
N VAL A 120 -3.75 4.32 -10.23
CA VAL A 120 -2.85 3.93 -9.13
C VAL A 120 -3.45 4.38 -7.80
N VAL A 121 -3.51 3.47 -6.85
CA VAL A 121 -4.02 3.75 -5.49
C VAL A 121 -2.98 3.26 -4.49
N GLY A 122 -2.36 4.19 -3.80
CA GLY A 122 -1.33 3.90 -2.81
C GLY A 122 -1.82 4.12 -1.38
N LEU A 123 -1.34 3.29 -0.46
CA LEU A 123 -1.55 3.43 0.97
C LEU A 123 -0.20 3.41 1.68
N ASP A 124 0.03 4.38 2.55
CA ASP A 124 1.21 4.49 3.44
C ASP A 124 2.55 4.34 2.70
N GLY A 125 2.61 4.85 1.46
CA GLY A 125 3.81 4.80 0.64
C GLY A 125 4.89 5.77 1.12
N GLY A 126 6.15 5.37 0.97
CA GLY A 126 7.28 6.28 1.06
C GLY A 126 7.30 7.22 -0.15
N TYR A 127 7.70 8.47 0.08
CA TYR A 127 7.79 9.49 -0.96
C TYR A 127 9.20 10.07 -1.02
N THR A 128 9.67 10.33 -2.23
CA THR A 128 10.88 11.10 -2.42
C THR A 128 10.54 12.60 -2.37
N ILE A 129 11.39 13.39 -1.71
CA ILE A 129 11.26 14.85 -1.70
C ILE A 129 11.22 15.35 -3.15
N GLY A 130 10.21 16.16 -3.48
CA GLY A 130 10.03 16.67 -4.85
C GLY A 130 9.33 15.72 -5.82
N GLN A 131 8.86 14.56 -5.38
CA GLN A 131 8.09 13.64 -6.24
C GLN A 131 6.78 14.29 -6.69
N HIS A 132 6.63 14.47 -8.01
CA HIS A 132 5.38 14.93 -8.61
C HIS A 132 4.40 13.76 -8.74
N THR A 133 3.25 13.87 -8.11
CA THR A 133 2.16 12.91 -8.29
C THR A 133 1.34 13.25 -9.52
N ARG A 134 1.08 12.23 -10.35
CA ARG A 134 0.23 12.36 -11.54
C ARG A 134 -1.26 12.35 -11.15
N ALA A 135 -2.13 12.92 -11.98
CA ALA A 135 -3.57 13.00 -11.71
C ALA A 135 -4.27 11.63 -11.54
N ASN A 136 -3.71 10.58 -12.15
CA ASN A 136 -4.21 9.20 -12.03
C ASN A 136 -3.69 8.43 -10.80
N VAL A 137 -2.90 9.10 -9.94
CA VAL A 137 -2.35 8.53 -8.70
C VAL A 137 -3.12 9.10 -7.51
N HIS A 138 -3.71 8.22 -6.73
CA HIS A 138 -4.48 8.55 -5.52
C HIS A 138 -3.75 7.98 -4.31
N ASN A 139 -3.21 8.83 -3.47
CA ASN A 139 -2.42 8.44 -2.31
C ASN A 139 -3.20 8.66 -1.02
N PHE A 140 -3.13 7.67 -0.17
CA PHE A 140 -3.71 7.69 1.16
C PHE A 140 -2.61 7.42 2.19
N ARG A 141 -2.72 8.05 3.35
CA ARG A 141 -1.88 7.75 4.50
C ARG A 141 -2.74 7.51 5.73
N SER A 142 -2.34 6.56 6.53
CA SER A 142 -2.92 6.34 7.85
C SER A 142 -2.50 7.44 8.81
N SER A 143 -3.41 7.92 9.62
CA SER A 143 -3.07 8.85 10.70
C SER A 143 -2.09 8.16 11.67
N GLY A 144 -1.00 8.85 12.02
CA GLY A 144 0.06 8.31 12.88
C GLY A 144 1.03 7.34 12.21
N ASP A 145 0.93 7.13 10.90
CA ASP A 145 1.95 6.37 10.16
C ASP A 145 3.23 7.20 9.95
N ALA A 146 4.35 6.70 10.49
CA ALA A 146 5.63 7.41 10.44
C ALA A 146 6.27 7.44 9.05
N VAL A 147 5.99 6.44 8.19
CA VAL A 147 6.61 6.36 6.84
C VAL A 147 6.09 7.42 5.93
N SER A 148 4.79 7.58 5.91
CA SER A 148 4.13 8.55 5.04
C SER A 148 4.29 9.99 5.51
N LEU A 149 4.84 10.23 6.71
CA LEU A 149 5.17 11.57 7.21
C LEU A 149 6.19 12.28 6.31
N LEU A 150 7.12 11.56 5.69
CA LEU A 150 8.08 12.13 4.75
C LEU A 150 7.42 12.66 3.47
N GLY A 151 6.19 12.25 3.19
CA GLY A 151 5.39 12.67 2.03
C GLY A 151 4.36 13.76 2.30
N VAL A 152 4.50 14.53 3.38
CA VAL A 152 3.50 15.54 3.83
C VAL A 152 3.10 16.53 2.73
N ASN A 153 4.01 16.82 1.81
CA ASN A 153 3.81 17.77 0.70
C ASN A 153 3.38 17.11 -0.62
N ALA A 154 3.12 15.79 -0.65
CA ALA A 154 2.67 15.14 -1.87
C ALA A 154 1.26 15.63 -2.23
N LYS A 155 1.12 16.29 -3.40
CA LYS A 155 -0.18 16.67 -3.93
C LYS A 155 -1.08 15.44 -4.02
N HIS A 156 -2.36 15.59 -3.68
CA HIS A 156 -3.37 14.51 -3.69
C HIS A 156 -3.21 13.43 -2.60
N MET A 157 -2.43 13.69 -1.54
CA MET A 157 -2.40 12.84 -0.36
C MET A 157 -3.63 13.09 0.51
N LYS A 158 -4.36 12.03 0.85
CA LYS A 158 -5.49 12.07 1.80
C LYS A 158 -5.14 11.31 3.07
N THR A 159 -5.23 11.99 4.21
CA THR A 159 -5.10 11.31 5.51
C THR A 159 -6.39 10.56 5.83
N ILE A 160 -6.24 9.32 6.28
CA ILE A 160 -7.33 8.48 6.76
C ILE A 160 -7.11 8.15 8.23
N HIS A 161 -8.17 8.25 9.02
CA HIS A 161 -8.16 7.89 10.44
C HIS A 161 -8.70 6.47 10.63
N GLN A 162 -8.19 5.77 11.63
CA GLN A 162 -8.77 4.50 12.03
C GLN A 162 -10.16 4.72 12.64
N LYS A 163 -10.98 3.66 12.66
CA LYS A 163 -12.25 3.70 13.36
C LYS A 163 -12.00 3.95 14.86
N GLY A 164 -12.47 5.07 15.38
CA GLY A 164 -12.15 5.55 16.74
C GLY A 164 -11.35 6.86 16.76
N GLY A 165 -10.91 7.35 15.58
CA GLY A 165 -10.27 8.65 15.42
C GLY A 165 -8.94 8.76 16.17
N PHE A 166 -8.62 9.98 16.64
CA PHE A 166 -7.34 10.32 17.27
C PHE A 166 -6.94 9.41 18.43
N ILE A 167 -7.87 9.04 19.30
CA ILE A 167 -7.59 8.16 20.46
C ILE A 167 -7.13 6.79 20.00
N GLN A 168 -7.78 6.22 18.98
CA GLN A 168 -7.41 4.92 18.44
C GLN A 168 -6.08 4.98 17.66
N ASP A 169 -5.81 6.09 16.99
CA ASP A 169 -4.56 6.28 16.24
C ASP A 169 -3.34 6.38 17.17
N HIS A 170 -3.54 6.89 18.42
CA HIS A 170 -2.47 7.18 19.39
C HIS A 170 -2.63 6.45 20.72
N LYS A 171 -3.29 5.29 20.75
CA LYS A 171 -3.65 4.60 21.99
C LYS A 171 -2.45 4.19 22.86
N TYR A 172 -1.33 3.77 22.27
CA TYR A 172 -0.14 3.38 23.02
C TYR A 172 0.66 4.59 23.49
N ALA A 173 0.74 5.65 22.68
CA ALA A 173 1.33 6.91 23.12
C ALA A 173 0.54 7.55 24.27
N ILE A 174 -0.79 7.53 24.21
CA ILE A 174 -1.65 8.01 25.29
C ILE A 174 -1.43 7.18 26.56
N ALA A 175 -1.41 5.85 26.46
CA ALA A 175 -1.13 4.97 27.58
C ALA A 175 0.26 5.25 28.18
N GLY A 176 1.29 5.45 27.36
CA GLY A 176 2.63 5.81 27.80
C GLY A 176 2.67 7.18 28.49
N ALA A 177 1.96 8.16 27.97
CA ALA A 177 1.88 9.50 28.56
C ALA A 177 1.24 9.48 29.96
N LEU A 178 0.23 8.64 30.18
CA LEU A 178 -0.42 8.48 31.49
C LEU A 178 0.51 7.95 32.58
N THR A 179 1.63 7.32 32.22
CA THR A 179 2.65 6.86 33.17
C THR A 179 3.57 7.98 33.65
N MET A 180 3.51 9.17 33.03
CA MET A 180 4.43 10.29 33.26
C MET A 180 5.91 9.92 33.00
N ASN A 181 6.16 8.82 32.29
CA ASN A 181 7.50 8.32 31.94
C ASN A 181 7.81 8.60 30.47
N PRO A 182 8.80 9.47 30.15
CA PRO A 182 9.15 9.81 28.77
C PRO A 182 9.61 8.61 27.93
N PHE A 183 10.22 7.60 28.53
CA PHE A 183 10.59 6.37 27.84
C PHE A 183 9.34 5.58 27.43
N ALA A 184 8.36 5.42 28.33
CA ALA A 184 7.09 4.74 28.02
C ALA A 184 6.29 5.48 26.94
N LEU A 185 6.32 6.82 26.93
CA LEU A 185 5.74 7.63 25.86
C LEU A 185 6.45 7.36 24.52
N GLY A 186 7.77 7.34 24.49
CA GLY A 186 8.56 7.05 23.31
C GLY A 186 8.26 5.67 22.72
N VAL A 187 8.22 4.65 23.57
CA VAL A 187 7.84 3.27 23.16
C VAL A 187 6.41 3.25 22.61
N GLY A 188 5.48 3.98 23.24
CA GLY A 188 4.10 4.09 22.80
C GLY A 188 3.97 4.72 21.40
N LEU A 189 4.73 5.78 21.12
CA LEU A 189 4.75 6.45 19.81
C LEU A 189 5.25 5.49 18.71
N VAL A 190 6.33 4.73 18.97
CA VAL A 190 6.84 3.74 18.03
C VAL A 190 5.82 2.62 17.81
N ALA A 191 5.19 2.11 18.88
CA ALA A 191 4.18 1.08 18.79
C ALA A 191 2.96 1.52 17.98
N ASP A 192 2.51 2.78 18.14
CA ASP A 192 1.43 3.35 17.35
C ASP A 192 1.82 3.51 15.88
N ALA A 193 3.04 3.97 15.60
CA ALA A 193 3.54 4.11 14.23
C ALA A 193 3.56 2.77 13.48
N VAL A 194 4.12 1.72 14.11
CA VAL A 194 4.14 0.36 13.56
C VAL A 194 2.73 -0.18 13.35
N ARG A 195 1.85 -0.04 14.34
CA ARG A 195 0.47 -0.51 14.26
C ARG A 195 -0.32 0.21 13.16
N ASN A 196 -0.15 1.51 13.03
CA ASN A 196 -0.86 2.33 12.05
C ASN A 196 -0.38 2.08 10.63
N HIS A 197 0.85 1.60 10.48
CA HIS A 197 1.39 1.18 9.18
C HIS A 197 0.89 -0.21 8.74
N ASP A 198 0.54 -1.11 9.67
CA ASP A 198 0.11 -2.47 9.30
C ASP A 198 -1.26 -2.44 8.62
N VAL A 199 -1.30 -2.87 7.37
CA VAL A 199 -2.53 -2.96 6.56
C VAL A 199 -3.65 -3.76 7.22
N LYS A 200 -3.33 -4.71 8.13
CA LYS A 200 -4.32 -5.50 8.87
C LYS A 200 -5.13 -4.64 9.85
N ASN A 201 -4.54 -3.55 10.33
CA ASN A 201 -5.14 -2.65 11.28
C ASN A 201 -5.94 -1.52 10.62
N ILE A 202 -5.76 -1.32 9.31
CA ILE A 202 -6.45 -0.27 8.56
C ILE A 202 -7.85 -0.76 8.19
N LYS A 203 -8.87 -0.24 8.87
CA LYS A 203 -10.28 -0.63 8.67
C LYS A 203 -11.07 0.42 7.89
N HIS A 204 -10.51 0.96 6.81
CA HIS A 204 -11.23 1.92 5.98
C HIS A 204 -12.13 1.24 4.94
N GLU A 205 -13.43 1.44 5.10
CA GLU A 205 -14.44 0.79 4.27
C GLU A 205 -14.81 1.58 2.99
N LYS A 206 -14.38 2.85 2.87
CA LYS A 206 -14.88 3.76 1.83
C LYS A 206 -13.94 4.00 0.65
N ILE A 207 -12.73 3.42 0.63
CA ILE A 207 -11.79 3.57 -0.48
C ILE A 207 -11.89 2.36 -1.40
N PHE A 208 -12.10 2.62 -2.71
CA PHE A 208 -12.31 1.59 -3.71
C PHE A 208 -11.27 1.66 -4.84
N VAL A 209 -10.88 0.50 -5.33
CA VAL A 209 -10.01 0.27 -6.48
C VAL A 209 -10.78 -0.22 -7.70
#